data_3a7191527949c74001d4799095af421b
#
_entry.id   3a7191527949c74001d4799095af421b
#
_cell.length_a   1.000
_cell.length_b   1.000
_cell.length_c   1.000
_cell.angle_alpha   90.00
_cell.angle_beta   90.00
_cell.angle_gamma   90.00
#
_symmetry.space_group_name_H-M   'P 1'
#
loop_
_entity.id
_entity.type
_entity.pdbx_description
1 polymer ?
#
loop_
_entity_poly.entity_id
_entity_poly.type
_entity_poly.pdbx_seq_one_letter_code
_entity_poly.pdbx_strand_id
1 'polypeptide(L)'
;MGKISDTSKYATVTPATGDLIVGTDISDSNNTKTFKVGEIAGLTGEHMEYFAADSGAATTISNNTSFFLLNATTTSNVSSGNLTHTNNRITYTGTETKTFKLVATCNGTTTSNNVIHFAFHKNGTIVTSSEQDTKADGTVVLPTAFQCLVELATDQYVEVFVKNST
;
A
#
# COMPACT_ATOMS: atom_id res chain seq x y z
N MET A 1 43.11 -0.83 -24.83
CA MET A 1 41.77 -1.24 -24.32
C MET A 1 41.32 -0.16 -23.34
N GLY A 2 40.18 0.52 -23.60
CA GLY A 2 39.66 1.53 -22.69
C GLY A 2 39.07 0.91 -21.42
N LYS A 3 39.22 1.60 -20.28
CA LYS A 3 38.53 1.19 -19.04
C LYS A 3 37.03 1.58 -19.15
N ILE A 4 36.12 0.73 -18.67
CA ILE A 4 34.67 0.99 -18.65
C ILE A 4 34.33 2.27 -17.85
N SER A 5 35.20 2.63 -16.89
CA SER A 5 35.06 3.88 -16.09
C SER A 5 35.52 5.16 -16.82
N ASP A 6 35.98 5.05 -18.07
CA ASP A 6 36.44 6.20 -18.84
C ASP A 6 35.25 6.93 -19.51
N THR A 7 34.68 7.88 -18.79
CA THR A 7 33.54 8.68 -19.26
C THR A 7 33.83 9.57 -20.45
N SER A 8 35.13 9.78 -20.80
CA SER A 8 35.52 10.49 -22.02
C SER A 8 35.30 9.67 -23.28
N LYS A 9 35.34 8.34 -23.16
CA LYS A 9 35.09 7.36 -24.22
C LYS A 9 33.72 6.72 -24.18
N TYR A 10 33.14 6.64 -22.99
CA TYR A 10 31.84 6.03 -22.75
C TYR A 10 30.94 7.07 -22.07
N ALA A 11 30.13 7.74 -22.86
CA ALA A 11 29.17 8.70 -22.32
C ALA A 11 28.21 8.03 -21.34
N THR A 12 27.98 8.68 -20.19
CA THR A 12 26.90 8.27 -19.28
C THR A 12 25.56 8.59 -19.93
N VAL A 13 24.71 7.59 -20.03
CA VAL A 13 23.34 7.71 -20.51
C VAL A 13 22.38 7.28 -19.42
N THR A 14 21.19 7.87 -19.39
CA THR A 14 20.12 7.35 -18.52
C THR A 14 19.55 6.08 -19.15
N PRO A 15 19.63 4.91 -18.48
CA PRO A 15 19.10 3.68 -19.05
C PRO A 15 17.59 3.78 -19.28
N ALA A 16 17.14 3.28 -20.42
CA ALA A 16 15.72 3.08 -20.70
C ALA A 16 15.29 1.65 -20.31
N THR A 17 13.99 1.42 -20.13
CA THR A 17 13.46 0.12 -19.71
C THR A 17 13.75 -1.02 -20.69
N GLY A 18 13.99 -0.69 -21.97
CA GLY A 18 14.33 -1.64 -23.03
C GLY A 18 15.85 -1.92 -23.15
N ASP A 19 16.69 -1.18 -22.45
CA ASP A 19 18.14 -1.38 -22.51
C ASP A 19 18.52 -2.73 -21.91
N LEU A 20 19.63 -3.29 -22.40
CA LEU A 20 20.13 -4.59 -21.98
C LEU A 20 21.40 -4.44 -21.15
N ILE A 21 21.47 -5.16 -20.06
CA ILE A 21 22.68 -5.33 -19.24
C ILE A 21 23.20 -6.74 -19.50
N VAL A 22 24.52 -6.86 -19.72
CA VAL A 22 25.19 -8.15 -19.82
C VAL A 22 25.65 -8.58 -18.43
N GLY A 23 25.28 -9.76 -18.02
CA GLY A 23 25.65 -10.34 -16.73
C GLY A 23 25.80 -11.86 -16.80
N THR A 24 26.12 -12.46 -15.66
CA THR A 24 26.25 -13.92 -15.51
C THR A 24 25.01 -14.45 -14.81
N ASP A 25 24.39 -15.47 -15.37
CA ASP A 25 23.26 -16.18 -14.78
C ASP A 25 23.77 -17.41 -14.02
N ILE A 26 23.75 -17.34 -12.68
CA ILE A 26 24.18 -18.45 -11.81
C ILE A 26 23.21 -19.65 -11.86
N SER A 27 21.97 -19.44 -12.22
CA SER A 27 20.97 -20.51 -12.34
C SER A 27 21.14 -21.33 -13.62
N ASP A 28 21.90 -20.80 -14.60
CA ASP A 28 22.21 -21.46 -15.88
C ASP A 28 23.73 -21.63 -16.07
N SER A 29 24.34 -22.38 -15.17
CA SER A 29 25.76 -22.79 -15.25
C SER A 29 26.74 -21.61 -15.47
N ASN A 30 26.42 -20.43 -14.94
CA ASN A 30 27.23 -19.20 -15.12
C ASN A 30 27.33 -18.71 -16.57
N ASN A 31 26.39 -19.04 -17.43
CA ASN A 31 26.38 -18.53 -18.81
C ASN A 31 26.17 -17.02 -18.81
N THR A 32 26.83 -16.35 -19.75
CA THR A 32 26.60 -14.90 -19.96
C THR A 32 25.26 -14.69 -20.65
N LYS A 33 24.44 -13.85 -20.05
CA LYS A 33 23.13 -13.48 -20.57
C LYS A 33 22.91 -11.98 -20.57
N THR A 34 21.91 -11.54 -21.29
CA THR A 34 21.41 -10.16 -21.27
C THR A 34 20.14 -10.07 -20.44
N PHE A 35 20.08 -9.06 -19.59
CA PHE A 35 18.94 -8.74 -18.75
C PHE A 35 18.39 -7.37 -19.16
N LYS A 36 17.08 -7.23 -19.27
CA LYS A 36 16.46 -5.92 -19.54
C LYS A 36 16.51 -5.06 -18.28
N VAL A 37 16.85 -3.78 -18.46
CA VAL A 37 16.83 -2.80 -17.36
C VAL A 37 15.46 -2.73 -16.70
N GLY A 38 14.37 -2.82 -17.47
CA GLY A 38 13.01 -2.85 -16.96
C GLY A 38 12.70 -4.01 -16.01
N GLU A 39 13.37 -5.16 -16.21
CA GLU A 39 13.22 -6.32 -15.32
C GLU A 39 13.99 -6.14 -14.00
N ILE A 40 15.09 -5.38 -14.04
CA ILE A 40 15.86 -5.01 -12.85
C ILE A 40 15.19 -3.84 -12.11
N ALA A 41 14.61 -2.90 -12.84
CA ALA A 41 13.85 -1.77 -12.28
C ALA A 41 12.56 -2.21 -11.56
N GLY A 42 12.08 -3.44 -11.77
CA GLY A 42 11.05 -4.09 -10.95
C GLY A 42 11.42 -4.26 -9.46
N LEU A 43 12.64 -3.86 -9.09
CA LEU A 43 13.07 -3.69 -7.69
C LEU A 43 12.58 -2.38 -7.04
N THR A 44 11.97 -1.45 -7.79
CA THR A 44 11.26 -0.32 -7.18
C THR A 44 10.01 -0.88 -6.53
N GLY A 45 9.96 -0.89 -5.19
CA GLY A 45 8.84 -1.42 -4.44
C GLY A 45 7.52 -0.79 -4.89
N GLU A 46 6.51 -1.61 -5.13
CA GLU A 46 5.17 -1.12 -5.42
C GLU A 46 4.64 -0.40 -4.19
N HIS A 47 4.16 0.81 -4.38
CA HIS A 47 3.62 1.62 -3.30
C HIS A 47 2.45 2.47 -3.79
N MET A 48 1.56 2.78 -2.87
CA MET A 48 0.45 3.70 -3.12
C MET A 48 0.13 4.46 -1.83
N GLU A 49 -0.16 5.72 -1.99
CA GLU A 49 -0.72 6.56 -0.95
C GLU A 49 -2.10 7.08 -1.38
N TYR A 50 -3.05 7.03 -0.48
CA TYR A 50 -4.29 7.77 -0.62
C TYR A 50 -4.66 8.45 0.70
N PHE A 51 -5.41 9.51 0.61
CA PHE A 51 -5.85 10.26 1.78
C PHE A 51 -7.29 10.76 1.59
N ALA A 52 -7.95 11.02 2.69
CA ALA A 52 -9.20 11.73 2.73
C ALA A 52 -8.93 13.12 3.31
N ALA A 53 -9.08 14.15 2.50
CA ALA A 53 -9.02 15.53 2.96
C ALA A 53 -10.42 15.96 3.39
N ASP A 54 -10.59 16.21 4.69
CA ASP A 54 -11.80 16.79 5.28
C ASP A 54 -13.11 16.17 4.72
N SER A 55 -13.22 14.87 4.88
CA SER A 55 -14.25 14.11 4.14
C SER A 55 -15.66 14.41 4.55
N GLY A 56 -15.94 15.23 5.50
CA GLY A 56 -17.30 15.67 5.90
C GLY A 56 -18.39 14.57 5.99
N ALA A 57 -18.10 13.37 5.54
CA ALA A 57 -19.01 12.24 5.47
C ALA A 57 -18.81 11.35 6.70
N ALA A 58 -19.82 11.29 7.55
CA ALA A 58 -19.81 10.40 8.70
C ALA A 58 -19.93 8.93 8.28
N THR A 59 -19.16 8.05 8.90
CA THR A 59 -19.39 6.61 8.82
C THR A 59 -20.52 6.24 9.77
N THR A 60 -21.62 5.73 9.23
CA THR A 60 -22.74 5.24 10.05
C THR A 60 -22.41 3.87 10.59
N ILE A 61 -22.30 3.75 11.91
CA ILE A 61 -22.08 2.49 12.62
C ILE A 61 -23.42 2.07 13.25
N SER A 62 -24.08 1.09 12.62
CA SER A 62 -25.45 0.70 13.00
C SER A 62 -25.50 -0.31 14.15
N ASN A 63 -24.36 -0.89 14.55
CA ASN A 63 -24.26 -1.79 15.71
C ASN A 63 -22.83 -1.79 16.25
N ASN A 64 -22.64 -2.32 17.45
CA ASN A 64 -21.34 -2.37 18.15
C ASN A 64 -20.57 -3.69 17.96
N THR A 65 -21.01 -4.57 17.10
CA THR A 65 -20.38 -5.90 16.90
C THR A 65 -19.68 -6.02 15.56
N SER A 66 -20.06 -5.23 14.58
CA SER A 66 -19.58 -5.33 13.21
C SER A 66 -18.65 -4.17 12.83
N PHE A 67 -17.71 -4.46 11.95
CA PHE A 67 -16.93 -3.46 11.27
C PHE A 67 -17.68 -2.89 10.06
N PHE A 68 -17.56 -1.61 9.83
CA PHE A 68 -18.14 -0.87 8.73
C PHE A 68 -17.05 -0.23 7.89
N LEU A 69 -17.21 -0.24 6.57
CA LEU A 69 -16.28 0.44 5.67
C LEU A 69 -16.20 1.93 6.04
N LEU A 70 -14.99 2.44 6.23
CA LEU A 70 -14.80 3.85 6.51
C LEU A 70 -15.31 4.69 5.33
N ASN A 71 -16.34 5.51 5.59
CA ASN A 71 -16.94 6.36 4.58
C ASN A 71 -16.16 7.65 4.45
N ALA A 72 -15.31 7.72 3.44
CA ALA A 72 -14.51 8.90 3.13
C ALA A 72 -14.37 9.03 1.61
N THR A 73 -14.42 10.26 1.11
CA THR A 73 -13.98 10.53 -0.26
C THR A 73 -12.45 10.57 -0.25
N THR A 74 -11.82 9.61 -0.90
CA THR A 74 -10.37 9.47 -0.90
C THR A 74 -9.79 9.82 -2.27
N THR A 75 -8.59 10.40 -2.24
CA THR A 75 -7.81 10.75 -3.42
C THR A 75 -6.46 10.04 -3.35
N SER A 76 -6.04 9.40 -4.43
CA SER A 76 -4.68 8.88 -4.52
C SER A 76 -3.71 10.03 -4.81
N ASN A 77 -2.63 10.08 -4.06
CA ASN A 77 -1.56 11.07 -4.24
C ASN A 77 -0.40 10.49 -5.05
N VAL A 78 0.06 9.33 -4.63
CA VAL A 78 1.18 8.63 -5.26
C VAL A 78 0.80 7.19 -5.48
N SER A 79 1.07 6.68 -6.68
CA SER A 79 0.95 5.26 -6.99
C SER A 79 2.09 4.82 -7.88
N SER A 80 2.59 3.63 -7.68
CA SER A 80 3.62 3.00 -8.51
C SER A 80 3.36 1.51 -8.63
N GLY A 81 3.73 0.95 -9.78
CA GLY A 81 3.58 -0.47 -10.04
C GLY A 81 2.14 -0.91 -10.30
N ASN A 82 1.80 -2.09 -9.81
CA ASN A 82 0.53 -2.76 -10.07
C ASN A 82 -0.50 -2.50 -8.97
N LEU A 83 -0.65 -1.26 -8.53
CA LEU A 83 -1.64 -0.85 -7.54
C LEU A 83 -2.62 0.13 -8.16
N THR A 84 -3.91 -0.08 -7.93
CA THR A 84 -4.98 0.82 -8.36
C THR A 84 -5.81 1.26 -7.17
N HIS A 85 -6.29 2.50 -7.22
CA HIS A 85 -7.13 3.09 -6.19
C HIS A 85 -8.52 3.37 -6.74
N THR A 86 -9.54 2.96 -6.01
CA THR A 86 -10.93 3.30 -6.29
C THR A 86 -11.67 3.50 -4.98
N ASN A 87 -12.15 4.70 -4.74
CA ASN A 87 -12.77 5.07 -3.47
C ASN A 87 -11.82 4.79 -2.29
N ASN A 88 -12.24 4.01 -1.31
CA ASN A 88 -11.46 3.67 -0.11
C ASN A 88 -10.69 2.35 -0.25
N ARG A 89 -10.46 1.90 -1.48
CA ARG A 89 -9.89 0.58 -1.79
C ARG A 89 -8.59 0.72 -2.55
N ILE A 90 -7.59 -0.05 -2.16
CA ILE A 90 -6.40 -0.33 -2.95
C ILE A 90 -6.50 -1.76 -3.45
N THR A 91 -6.43 -1.95 -4.77
CA THR A 91 -6.41 -3.26 -5.42
C THR A 91 -5.04 -3.52 -6.02
N TYR A 92 -4.52 -4.71 -5.78
CA TYR A 92 -3.30 -5.20 -6.41
C TYR A 92 -3.63 -5.92 -7.71
N THR A 93 -3.02 -5.49 -8.81
CA THR A 93 -3.26 -6.01 -10.18
C THR A 93 -2.06 -6.76 -10.77
N GLY A 94 -1.02 -6.97 -9.96
CA GLY A 94 0.16 -7.72 -10.40
C GLY A 94 -0.11 -9.22 -10.51
N THR A 95 0.74 -9.93 -11.23
CA THR A 95 0.57 -11.36 -11.54
C THR A 95 1.10 -12.30 -10.47
N GLU A 96 1.97 -11.83 -9.60
CA GLU A 96 2.59 -12.62 -8.55
C GLU A 96 2.07 -12.20 -7.17
N THR A 97 1.92 -13.16 -6.27
CA THR A 97 1.58 -12.84 -4.87
C THR A 97 2.73 -12.08 -4.21
N LYS A 98 2.42 -10.94 -3.58
CA LYS A 98 3.40 -10.10 -2.89
C LYS A 98 2.96 -9.75 -1.49
N THR A 99 3.93 -9.56 -0.60
CA THR A 99 3.69 -9.06 0.75
C THR A 99 3.82 -7.54 0.77
N PHE A 100 2.78 -6.87 1.25
CA PHE A 100 2.74 -5.41 1.40
C PHE A 100 2.74 -5.03 2.88
N LYS A 101 3.44 -3.96 3.20
CA LYS A 101 3.29 -3.26 4.48
C LYS A 101 2.17 -2.23 4.31
N LEU A 102 1.10 -2.41 5.07
CA LEU A 102 0.01 -1.44 5.17
C LEU A 102 0.25 -0.52 6.37
N VAL A 103 0.05 0.76 6.18
CA VAL A 103 0.12 1.78 7.23
C VAL A 103 -1.05 2.73 7.03
N ALA A 104 -1.79 3.02 8.09
CA ALA A 104 -2.83 4.03 8.07
C ALA A 104 -2.79 4.87 9.35
N THR A 105 -3.25 6.11 9.23
CA THR A 105 -3.58 6.97 10.35
C THR A 105 -5.01 7.44 10.15
N CYS A 106 -5.86 7.12 11.10
CA CYS A 106 -7.26 7.53 11.10
C CYS A 106 -7.53 8.37 12.34
N ASN A 107 -8.49 9.27 12.21
CA ASN A 107 -9.00 10.04 13.32
C ASN A 107 -10.53 10.05 13.27
N GLY A 108 -11.14 10.27 14.40
CA GLY A 108 -12.59 10.34 14.47
C GLY A 108 -13.06 10.88 15.82
N THR A 109 -14.30 11.35 15.84
CA THR A 109 -15.00 11.74 17.04
C THR A 109 -16.28 10.92 17.20
N THR A 110 -16.75 10.78 18.42
CA THR A 110 -18.05 10.18 18.71
C THR A 110 -18.85 11.15 19.59
N THR A 111 -20.15 10.94 19.70
CA THR A 111 -21.02 11.80 20.56
C THR A 111 -20.88 11.51 22.05
N SER A 112 -20.16 10.45 22.42
CA SER A 112 -19.95 10.02 23.82
C SER A 112 -18.62 9.29 23.95
N ASN A 113 -18.21 9.03 25.19
CA ASN A 113 -17.01 8.26 25.50
C ASN A 113 -17.09 6.82 24.98
N ASN A 114 -16.62 6.57 23.77
CA ASN A 114 -16.68 5.27 23.11
C ASN A 114 -15.29 4.78 22.76
N VAL A 115 -15.15 3.47 22.62
CA VAL A 115 -13.95 2.86 22.02
C VAL A 115 -14.20 2.62 20.55
N ILE A 116 -13.38 3.24 19.72
CA ILE A 116 -13.38 3.05 18.28
C ILE A 116 -12.25 2.09 17.92
N HIS A 117 -12.55 1.11 17.09
CA HIS A 117 -11.56 0.19 16.53
C HIS A 117 -11.39 0.50 15.05
N PHE A 118 -10.15 0.58 14.60
CA PHE A 118 -9.80 0.64 13.19
C PHE A 118 -9.07 -0.64 12.80
N ALA A 119 -9.32 -1.15 11.61
CA ALA A 119 -8.63 -2.30 11.08
C ALA A 119 -8.54 -2.27 9.55
N PHE A 120 -7.54 -2.92 9.00
CA PHE A 120 -7.53 -3.29 7.59
C PHE A 120 -8.38 -4.53 7.36
N HIS A 121 -9.11 -4.51 6.26
CA HIS A 121 -9.79 -5.69 5.73
C HIS A 121 -9.18 -6.05 4.37
N LYS A 122 -8.94 -7.34 4.17
CA LYS A 122 -8.53 -7.92 2.91
C LYS A 122 -9.71 -8.64 2.31
N ASN A 123 -10.17 -8.24 1.12
CA ASN A 123 -11.34 -8.81 0.43
C ASN A 123 -12.57 -8.88 1.35
N GLY A 124 -12.81 -7.83 2.15
CA GLY A 124 -13.91 -7.75 3.10
C GLY A 124 -13.71 -8.52 4.42
N THR A 125 -12.60 -9.25 4.58
CA THR A 125 -12.29 -10.00 5.81
C THR A 125 -11.25 -9.26 6.64
N ILE A 126 -11.47 -9.15 7.95
CA ILE A 126 -10.55 -8.45 8.86
C ILE A 126 -9.15 -9.09 8.87
N VAL A 127 -8.12 -8.25 8.79
CA VAL A 127 -6.74 -8.60 9.10
C VAL A 127 -6.52 -8.34 10.60
N THR A 128 -6.74 -9.36 11.42
CA THR A 128 -6.81 -9.23 12.90
C THR A 128 -5.56 -8.58 13.51
N SER A 129 -4.38 -8.80 12.91
CA SER A 129 -3.13 -8.19 13.37
C SER A 129 -3.06 -6.67 13.15
N SER A 130 -4.02 -6.09 12.46
CA SER A 130 -4.10 -4.65 12.18
C SER A 130 -5.09 -3.91 13.08
N GLU A 131 -5.89 -4.61 13.87
CA GLU A 131 -6.89 -3.97 14.74
C GLU A 131 -6.22 -3.10 15.78
N GLN A 132 -6.65 -1.84 15.86
CA GLN A 132 -6.17 -0.87 16.81
C GLN A 132 -7.33 -0.10 17.42
N ASP A 133 -7.29 0.02 18.73
CA ASP A 133 -8.32 0.69 19.52
C ASP A 133 -7.91 2.13 19.85
N THR A 134 -8.89 3.01 19.84
CA THR A 134 -8.74 4.36 20.40
C THR A 134 -9.97 4.76 21.18
N LYS A 135 -9.77 5.44 22.30
CA LYS A 135 -10.87 6.03 23.05
C LYS A 135 -11.19 7.38 22.44
N ALA A 136 -12.43 7.51 21.95
CA ALA A 136 -12.94 8.79 21.45
C ALA A 136 -13.93 9.39 22.45
N ASP A 137 -13.80 10.67 22.73
CA ASP A 137 -14.82 11.44 23.43
C ASP A 137 -15.26 12.61 22.53
N GLY A 138 -16.50 13.09 22.71
CA GLY A 138 -17.18 13.94 21.75
C GLY A 138 -16.49 15.26 21.36
N THR A 139 -15.38 15.60 21.99
CA THR A 139 -14.67 16.87 21.80
C THR A 139 -13.21 16.69 21.37
N VAL A 140 -12.67 15.49 21.51
CA VAL A 140 -11.24 15.22 21.23
C VAL A 140 -11.09 14.30 20.03
N VAL A 141 -10.36 14.77 19.04
CA VAL A 141 -9.94 13.98 17.88
C VAL A 141 -8.59 13.35 18.20
N LEU A 142 -8.54 12.04 18.41
CA LEU A 142 -7.30 11.32 18.63
C LEU A 142 -6.87 10.60 17.34
N PRO A 143 -5.70 10.95 16.78
CA PRO A 143 -5.17 10.20 15.65
C PRO A 143 -4.74 8.80 16.11
N THR A 144 -5.15 7.79 15.37
CA THR A 144 -4.80 6.40 15.63
C THR A 144 -4.03 5.87 14.44
N ALA A 145 -2.79 5.49 14.67
CA ALA A 145 -1.94 4.87 13.66
C ALA A 145 -1.93 3.35 13.84
N PHE A 146 -2.08 2.62 12.74
CA PHE A 146 -2.04 1.16 12.73
C PHE A 146 -1.37 0.63 11.46
N GLN A 147 -0.80 -0.56 11.58
CA GLN A 147 -0.06 -1.15 10.48
C GLN A 147 -0.11 -2.68 10.55
N CYS A 148 0.06 -3.33 9.40
CA CYS A 148 0.26 -4.78 9.32
C CYS A 148 1.03 -5.16 8.06
N LEU A 149 1.41 -6.43 7.96
CA LEU A 149 1.84 -7.06 6.72
C LEU A 149 0.69 -7.90 6.17
N VAL A 150 0.48 -7.83 4.86
CA VAL A 150 -0.55 -8.60 4.17
C VAL A 150 -0.03 -9.13 2.83
N GLU A 151 -0.32 -10.38 2.52
CA GLU A 151 -0.08 -10.91 1.19
C GLU A 151 -1.28 -10.64 0.29
N LEU A 152 -1.02 -10.12 -0.91
CA LEU A 152 -2.02 -9.92 -1.95
C LEU A 152 -1.64 -10.68 -3.20
N ALA A 153 -2.57 -11.49 -3.69
CA ALA A 153 -2.55 -12.05 -5.03
C ALA A 153 -3.28 -11.11 -6.01
N THR A 154 -3.24 -11.41 -7.29
CA THR A 154 -3.93 -10.65 -8.34
C THR A 154 -5.39 -10.38 -7.97
N ASP A 155 -5.84 -9.15 -8.20
CA ASP A 155 -7.19 -8.65 -7.95
C ASP A 155 -7.65 -8.66 -6.48
N GLN A 156 -6.77 -8.99 -5.55
CA GLN A 156 -7.05 -8.84 -4.13
C GLN A 156 -6.88 -7.37 -3.71
N TYR A 157 -7.67 -6.98 -2.72
CA TYR A 157 -7.73 -5.59 -2.27
C TYR A 157 -7.74 -5.46 -0.76
N VAL A 158 -7.41 -4.25 -0.33
CA VAL A 158 -7.44 -3.82 1.07
C VAL A 158 -8.27 -2.54 1.23
N GLU A 159 -8.95 -2.44 2.36
CA GLU A 159 -9.79 -1.32 2.75
C GLU A 159 -9.62 -1.04 4.25
N VAL A 160 -9.94 0.17 4.68
CA VAL A 160 -10.00 0.54 6.09
C VAL A 160 -11.42 0.44 6.59
N PHE A 161 -11.60 -0.22 7.72
CA PHE A 161 -12.88 -0.38 8.41
C PHE A 161 -12.82 0.19 9.82
N VAL A 162 -13.99 0.54 10.34
CA VAL A 162 -14.17 1.09 11.67
C VAL A 162 -15.31 0.37 12.39
N LYS A 163 -15.16 0.19 13.69
CA LYS A 163 -16.19 -0.36 14.60
C LYS A 163 -16.25 0.47 15.86
N ASN A 164 -17.42 0.62 16.43
CA ASN A 164 -17.63 1.17 17.76
C ASN A 164 -18.02 0.00 18.70
N SER A 165 -17.34 -0.14 19.84
CA SER A 165 -17.58 -1.27 20.76
C SER A 165 -18.27 -0.89 22.06
N THR A 166 -18.93 0.28 22.11
CA THR A 166 -19.64 0.72 23.33
C THR A 166 -21.13 0.82 23.09
#